data_6c9d213e07294b82c8e7a7d2db01f223
#
_entry.id   6c9d213e07294b82c8e7a7d2db01f223
#
_cell.length_a   1.000
_cell.length_b   1.000
_cell.length_c   1.000
_cell.angle_alpha   90.00
_cell.angle_beta   90.00
_cell.angle_gamma   90.00
#
_symmetry.space_group_name_H-M   'P 1'
#
loop_
_entity.id
_entity.type
_entity.pdbx_description
1 polymer ?
#
loop_
_entity_poly.entity_id
_entity_poly.type
_entity_poly.pdbx_seq_one_letter_code
_entity_poly.pdbx_strand_id
1 'polypeptide(L)'
;WGLNSFGTWVFLIAIMQGATIFNINISGPVTNRMSILYNQKKLKALNIIYSNFFIIIIFNIITYTILFLFFNSISKLDLKIFESINLYELKLSFLTLFISFILNIYNNLFITKINYTGKSYLSDNLTTSYDLITKFFLVISGIFYNEFFVLTLIFLIVNFLKTITFLFISKKFTAVIKIKYFTIKKLSKIINESMGNIVETISHTIKNNFQII
;
A
#
# COMPACT_ATOMS: atom_id res chain seq x y z
N TRP A 1 16.69 -10.75 -19.55
CA TRP A 1 15.58 -11.46 -18.93
C TRP A 1 14.88 -12.33 -19.95
N GLY A 2 14.82 -13.63 -19.69
CA GLY A 2 14.02 -14.56 -20.51
C GLY A 2 12.52 -14.37 -20.25
N LEU A 3 11.69 -14.84 -21.19
CA LEU A 3 10.23 -14.79 -21.08
C LEU A 3 9.71 -15.38 -19.75
N ASN A 4 10.34 -16.44 -19.25
CA ASN A 4 9.96 -17.10 -18.00
C ASN A 4 10.18 -16.21 -16.76
N SER A 5 11.33 -15.53 -16.68
CA SER A 5 11.63 -14.62 -15.56
C SER A 5 10.71 -13.41 -15.57
N PHE A 6 10.43 -12.86 -16.75
CA PHE A 6 9.46 -11.76 -16.89
C PHE A 6 8.05 -12.21 -16.53
N GLY A 7 7.63 -13.40 -16.98
CA GLY A 7 6.32 -13.97 -16.61
C GLY A 7 6.17 -14.15 -15.11
N THR A 8 7.20 -14.65 -14.43
CA THR A 8 7.21 -14.78 -12.96
C THR A 8 7.09 -13.43 -12.26
N TRP A 9 7.81 -12.41 -12.75
CA TRP A 9 7.69 -11.04 -12.22
C TRP A 9 6.28 -10.51 -12.33
N VAL A 10 5.69 -10.58 -13.52
CA VAL A 10 4.31 -10.12 -13.77
C VAL A 10 3.33 -10.87 -12.87
N PHE A 11 3.49 -12.17 -12.72
CA PHE A 11 2.65 -13.01 -11.87
C PHE A 11 2.74 -12.61 -10.39
N LEU A 12 3.94 -12.39 -9.86
CA LEU A 12 4.11 -11.95 -8.47
C LEU A 12 3.51 -10.58 -8.21
N ILE A 13 3.72 -9.64 -9.13
CA ILE A 13 3.11 -8.31 -9.03
C ILE A 13 1.59 -8.41 -9.11
N ALA A 14 1.04 -9.27 -9.99
CA ALA A 14 -0.41 -9.47 -10.13
C ALA A 14 -1.02 -10.06 -8.85
N ILE A 15 -0.37 -11.04 -8.22
CA ILE A 15 -0.80 -11.59 -6.90
C ILE A 15 -0.83 -10.48 -5.86
N MET A 16 0.25 -9.71 -5.75
CA MET A 16 0.35 -8.63 -4.77
C MET A 16 -0.69 -7.52 -5.01
N GLN A 17 -0.92 -7.15 -6.27
CA GLN A 17 -1.96 -6.20 -6.64
C GLN A 17 -3.36 -6.77 -6.40
N GLY A 18 -3.59 -8.04 -6.73
CA GLY A 18 -4.85 -8.73 -6.43
C GLY A 18 -5.16 -8.73 -4.94
N ALA A 19 -4.15 -8.90 -4.09
CA ALA A 19 -4.33 -8.80 -2.63
C ALA A 19 -4.78 -7.40 -2.17
N THR A 20 -4.54 -6.34 -2.96
CA THR A 20 -5.03 -4.98 -2.64
C THR A 20 -6.56 -4.85 -2.71
N ILE A 21 -7.26 -5.79 -3.36
CA ILE A 21 -8.74 -5.85 -3.36
C ILE A 21 -9.28 -5.95 -1.92
N PHE A 22 -8.54 -6.64 -1.05
CA PHE A 22 -8.93 -6.79 0.36
C PHE A 22 -8.57 -5.58 1.21
N ASN A 23 -7.88 -4.58 0.67
CA ASN A 23 -7.59 -3.34 1.37
C ASN A 23 -8.82 -2.43 1.38
N ILE A 24 -9.30 -2.14 2.57
CA ILE A 24 -10.38 -1.17 2.76
C ILE A 24 -9.79 0.23 2.54
N ASN A 25 -9.83 0.71 1.28
CA ASN A 25 -9.34 2.04 0.95
C ASN A 25 -10.40 3.11 1.25
N ILE A 26 -10.32 3.67 2.42
CA ILE A 26 -11.22 4.74 2.88
C ILE A 26 -10.48 6.08 3.08
N SER A 27 -9.27 6.21 2.55
CA SER A 27 -8.45 7.42 2.73
C SER A 27 -9.15 8.69 2.22
N GLY A 28 -9.83 8.64 1.08
CA GLY A 28 -10.57 9.76 0.51
C GLY A 28 -11.69 10.29 1.44
N PRO A 29 -12.69 9.48 1.82
CA PRO A 29 -13.73 9.88 2.77
C PRO A 29 -13.19 10.37 4.11
N VAL A 30 -12.15 9.71 4.64
CA VAL A 30 -11.50 10.13 5.88
C VAL A 30 -10.84 11.49 5.72
N THR A 31 -10.11 11.72 4.63
CA THR A 31 -9.49 13.00 4.32
C THR A 31 -10.53 14.12 4.25
N ASN A 32 -11.61 13.93 3.51
CA ASN A 32 -12.68 14.93 3.37
C ASN A 32 -13.28 15.29 4.73
N ARG A 33 -13.58 14.28 5.56
CA ARG A 33 -14.14 14.52 6.88
C ARG A 33 -13.17 15.21 7.81
N MET A 34 -11.88 14.84 7.76
CA MET A 34 -10.83 15.53 8.52
C MET A 34 -10.65 16.98 8.07
N SER A 35 -10.75 17.28 6.76
CA SER A 35 -10.70 18.64 6.23
C SER A 35 -11.81 19.51 6.77
N ILE A 36 -13.04 19.00 6.78
CA ILE A 36 -14.19 19.73 7.36
C ILE A 36 -13.95 20.05 8.85
N LEU A 37 -13.49 19.07 9.64
CA LEU A 37 -13.22 19.26 11.06
C LEU A 37 -12.05 20.18 11.32
N TYR A 38 -11.05 20.16 10.46
CA TYR A 38 -9.91 21.08 10.53
C TYR A 38 -10.33 22.52 10.31
N ASN A 39 -11.13 22.78 9.27
CA ASN A 39 -11.68 24.10 8.99
C ASN A 39 -12.60 24.62 10.12
N GLN A 40 -13.33 23.72 10.77
CA GLN A 40 -14.14 24.02 11.95
C GLN A 40 -13.34 24.14 13.25
N LYS A 41 -12.00 24.00 13.21
CA LYS A 41 -11.08 24.00 14.39
C LYS A 41 -11.43 22.94 15.44
N LYS A 42 -12.12 21.85 15.06
CA LYS A 42 -12.52 20.76 15.96
C LYS A 42 -11.44 19.69 16.12
N LEU A 43 -10.28 20.06 16.68
CA LEU A 43 -9.09 19.21 16.76
C LEU A 43 -9.33 17.88 17.50
N LYS A 44 -10.16 17.85 18.54
CA LYS A 44 -10.50 16.62 19.29
C LYS A 44 -11.23 15.63 18.38
N ALA A 45 -12.22 16.09 17.60
CA ALA A 45 -12.99 15.25 16.67
C ALA A 45 -12.10 14.77 15.52
N LEU A 46 -11.21 15.62 15.01
CA LEU A 46 -10.22 15.28 13.99
C LEU A 46 -9.31 14.14 14.46
N ASN A 47 -8.74 14.24 15.67
CA ASN A 47 -7.87 13.21 16.24
C ASN A 47 -8.62 11.87 16.46
N ILE A 48 -9.93 11.93 16.78
CA ILE A 48 -10.75 10.73 16.90
C ILE A 48 -10.87 10.02 15.53
N ILE A 49 -11.14 10.74 14.45
CA ILE A 49 -11.25 10.15 13.11
C ILE A 49 -9.90 9.57 12.69
N TYR A 50 -8.82 10.31 12.87
CA TYR A 50 -7.48 9.87 12.51
C TYR A 50 -7.06 8.61 13.29
N SER A 51 -7.41 8.52 14.57
CA SER A 51 -7.12 7.33 15.39
C SER A 51 -7.92 6.10 14.94
N ASN A 52 -9.19 6.28 14.53
CA ASN A 52 -9.98 5.17 13.99
C ASN A 52 -9.47 4.75 12.60
N PHE A 53 -9.02 5.69 11.77
CA PHE A 53 -8.39 5.39 10.49
C PHE A 53 -7.10 4.56 10.67
N PHE A 54 -6.27 4.89 11.65
CA PHE A 54 -5.09 4.10 11.99
C PHE A 54 -5.42 2.63 12.27
N ILE A 55 -6.52 2.36 12.97
CA ILE A 55 -6.95 0.97 13.25
C ILE A 55 -7.34 0.24 11.95
N ILE A 56 -7.99 0.93 11.01
CA ILE A 56 -8.28 0.34 9.70
C ILE A 56 -7.00 0.02 8.94
N ILE A 57 -6.01 0.88 8.99
CA ILE A 57 -4.68 0.60 8.39
C ILE A 57 -4.04 -0.64 9.03
N ILE A 58 -4.10 -0.78 10.36
CA ILE A 58 -3.61 -2.00 11.05
C ILE A 58 -4.40 -3.23 10.59
N PHE A 59 -5.73 -3.13 10.49
CA PHE A 59 -6.56 -4.23 10.02
C PHE A 59 -6.18 -4.65 8.59
N ASN A 60 -5.97 -3.69 7.68
CA ASN A 60 -5.51 -3.96 6.33
C ASN A 60 -4.14 -4.66 6.33
N ILE A 61 -3.20 -4.24 7.17
CA ILE A 61 -1.89 -4.89 7.30
C ILE A 61 -2.05 -6.33 7.79
N ILE A 62 -2.90 -6.58 8.78
CA ILE A 62 -3.15 -7.94 9.30
C ILE A 62 -3.75 -8.82 8.19
N THR A 63 -4.78 -8.33 7.49
CA THR A 63 -5.41 -9.06 6.37
C THR A 63 -4.39 -9.40 5.30
N TYR A 64 -3.53 -8.44 4.94
CA TYR A 64 -2.48 -8.65 3.95
C TYR A 64 -1.44 -9.68 4.42
N THR A 65 -1.11 -9.67 5.71
CA THR A 65 -0.21 -10.66 6.32
C THR A 65 -0.80 -12.08 6.28
N ILE A 66 -2.10 -12.22 6.55
CA ILE A 66 -2.79 -13.51 6.45
C ILE A 66 -2.76 -14.03 5.01
N LEU A 67 -3.05 -13.17 4.04
CA LEU A 67 -2.98 -13.52 2.63
C LEU A 67 -1.56 -13.94 2.21
N PHE A 68 -0.54 -13.22 2.67
CA PHE A 68 0.85 -13.58 2.42
C PHE A 68 1.20 -14.98 2.96
N LEU A 69 0.81 -15.29 4.18
CA LEU A 69 1.03 -16.62 4.78
C LEU A 69 0.31 -17.72 4.00
N PHE A 70 -0.91 -17.44 3.54
CA PHE A 70 -1.66 -18.36 2.70
C PHE A 70 -0.94 -18.63 1.36
N PHE A 71 -0.52 -17.59 0.66
CA PHE A 71 0.23 -17.73 -0.60
C PHE A 71 1.58 -18.42 -0.41
N ASN A 72 2.29 -18.15 0.69
CA ASN A 72 3.54 -18.85 1.00
C ASN A 72 3.33 -20.35 1.24
N SER A 73 2.16 -20.75 1.70
CA SER A 73 1.80 -22.17 1.85
C SER A 73 1.47 -22.81 0.49
N ILE A 74 0.84 -22.07 -0.43
CA ILE A 74 0.53 -22.52 -1.81
C ILE A 74 1.82 -22.65 -2.65
N SER A 75 2.82 -21.79 -2.45
CA SER A 75 4.09 -21.85 -3.18
C SER A 75 4.89 -23.13 -2.94
N LYS A 76 4.45 -23.97 -1.99
CA LYS A 76 4.96 -25.35 -1.80
C LYS A 76 4.37 -26.35 -2.81
N LEU A 77 3.31 -25.94 -3.54
CA LEU A 77 2.80 -26.73 -4.67
C LEU A 77 3.74 -26.53 -5.86
N ASP A 78 4.20 -27.62 -6.47
CA ASP A 78 5.06 -27.61 -7.66
C ASP A 78 4.38 -26.92 -8.84
N LEU A 79 4.41 -25.59 -8.83
CA LEU A 79 3.95 -24.79 -9.96
C LEU A 79 5.09 -24.73 -10.97
N LYS A 80 4.92 -25.41 -12.09
CA LYS A 80 5.85 -25.40 -13.25
C LYS A 80 6.29 -24.00 -13.71
N ILE A 81 5.53 -22.97 -13.34
CA ILE A 81 5.80 -21.56 -13.65
C ILE A 81 7.11 -21.08 -12.98
N PHE A 82 7.57 -21.74 -11.92
CA PHE A 82 8.75 -21.32 -11.14
C PHE A 82 9.99 -22.20 -11.36
N GLU A 83 9.94 -23.18 -12.28
CA GLU A 83 11.05 -24.11 -12.53
C GLU A 83 12.37 -23.41 -12.92
N SER A 84 12.29 -22.20 -13.48
CA SER A 84 13.45 -21.44 -13.95
C SER A 84 14.12 -20.56 -12.89
N ILE A 85 13.56 -20.43 -11.68
CA ILE A 85 14.05 -19.54 -10.64
C ILE A 85 14.38 -20.34 -9.38
N ASN A 86 15.52 -20.02 -8.76
CA ASN A 86 15.88 -20.63 -7.48
C ASN A 86 14.78 -20.38 -6.44
N LEU A 87 14.27 -21.43 -5.83
CA LEU A 87 13.19 -21.37 -4.83
C LEU A 87 13.53 -20.44 -3.65
N TYR A 88 14.81 -20.35 -3.28
CA TYR A 88 15.28 -19.46 -2.22
C TYR A 88 15.16 -17.99 -2.66
N GLU A 89 15.60 -17.67 -3.85
CA GLU A 89 15.50 -16.34 -4.45
C GLU A 89 14.03 -15.91 -4.61
N LEU A 90 13.17 -16.81 -5.05
CA LEU A 90 11.73 -16.56 -5.17
C LEU A 90 11.11 -16.20 -3.81
N LYS A 91 11.41 -16.96 -2.76
CA LYS A 91 10.88 -16.70 -1.40
C LYS A 91 11.37 -15.36 -0.86
N LEU A 92 12.63 -15.03 -1.08
CA LEU A 92 13.21 -13.76 -0.63
C LEU A 92 12.58 -12.58 -1.38
N SER A 93 12.41 -12.72 -2.68
CA SER A 93 11.75 -11.72 -3.54
C SER A 93 10.30 -11.49 -3.13
N PHE A 94 9.57 -12.56 -2.82
CA PHE A 94 8.20 -12.47 -2.35
C PHE A 94 8.10 -11.76 -1.00
N LEU A 95 9.01 -12.05 -0.08
CA LEU A 95 9.08 -11.38 1.22
C LEU A 95 9.39 -9.88 1.09
N THR A 96 10.35 -9.51 0.25
CA THR A 96 10.70 -8.08 0.03
C THR A 96 9.55 -7.30 -0.61
N LEU A 97 8.85 -7.89 -1.58
CA LEU A 97 7.63 -7.32 -2.15
C LEU A 97 6.54 -7.16 -1.09
N PHE A 98 6.30 -8.19 -0.28
CA PHE A 98 5.32 -8.13 0.79
C PHE A 98 5.58 -6.97 1.77
N ILE A 99 6.82 -6.81 2.23
CA ILE A 99 7.19 -5.69 3.11
C ILE A 99 6.96 -4.35 2.40
N SER A 100 7.31 -4.25 1.13
CA SER A 100 7.10 -3.04 0.32
C SER A 100 5.62 -2.64 0.24
N PHE A 101 4.73 -3.61 0.07
CA PHE A 101 3.29 -3.37 0.04
C PHE A 101 2.74 -2.96 1.41
N ILE A 102 3.23 -3.55 2.50
CA ILE A 102 2.89 -3.09 3.86
C ILE A 102 3.28 -1.62 4.06
N LEU A 103 4.47 -1.23 3.62
CA LEU A 103 4.91 0.16 3.69
C LEU A 103 3.99 1.09 2.89
N ASN A 104 3.53 0.68 1.71
CA ASN A 104 2.57 1.44 0.92
C ASN A 104 1.22 1.60 1.63
N ILE A 105 0.69 0.54 2.25
CA ILE A 105 -0.54 0.63 3.05
C ILE A 105 -0.35 1.61 4.22
N TYR A 106 0.78 1.55 4.89
CA TYR A 106 1.11 2.44 6.00
C TYR A 106 1.27 3.90 5.55
N ASN A 107 1.79 4.15 4.34
CA ASN A 107 1.93 5.49 3.78
C ASN A 107 0.58 6.22 3.62
N ASN A 108 -0.53 5.50 3.41
CA ASN A 108 -1.86 6.10 3.35
C ASN A 108 -2.21 6.89 4.62
N LEU A 109 -1.67 6.50 5.77
CA LEU A 109 -1.84 7.24 7.02
C LEU A 109 -1.22 8.64 6.93
N PHE A 110 0.00 8.73 6.41
CA PHE A 110 0.72 10.01 6.29
C PHE A 110 0.14 10.87 5.17
N ILE A 111 -0.21 10.26 4.03
CA ILE A 111 -0.86 10.93 2.90
C ILE A 111 -2.16 11.59 3.36
N THR A 112 -3.01 10.84 4.07
CA THR A 112 -4.25 11.39 4.64
C THR A 112 -3.98 12.54 5.60
N LYS A 113 -2.90 12.41 6.41
CA LYS A 113 -2.49 13.47 7.35
C LYS A 113 -1.98 14.73 6.67
N ILE A 114 -1.45 14.65 5.46
CA ILE A 114 -1.04 15.81 4.66
C ILE A 114 -2.27 16.40 3.94
N ASN A 115 -3.09 15.56 3.34
CA ASN A 115 -4.16 15.95 2.43
C ASN A 115 -5.31 16.70 3.11
N TYR A 116 -5.64 16.36 4.37
CA TYR A 116 -6.74 17.05 5.06
C TYR A 116 -6.50 18.55 5.28
N THR A 117 -5.26 19.00 5.15
CA THR A 117 -4.92 20.45 5.25
C THR A 117 -5.03 21.20 3.93
N GLY A 118 -5.49 20.55 2.85
CA GLY A 118 -5.56 21.12 1.50
C GLY A 118 -4.22 21.08 0.74
N LYS A 119 -3.21 20.40 1.26
CA LYS A 119 -1.87 20.29 0.67
C LYS A 119 -1.67 18.97 -0.09
N SER A 120 -2.70 18.47 -0.78
CA SER A 120 -2.63 17.23 -1.55
C SER A 120 -1.51 17.23 -2.59
N TYR A 121 -1.23 18.40 -3.19
CA TYR A 121 -0.13 18.55 -4.16
C TYR A 121 1.22 18.07 -3.62
N LEU A 122 1.48 18.20 -2.30
CA LEU A 122 2.72 17.71 -1.69
C LEU A 122 2.79 16.17 -1.68
N SER A 123 1.69 15.52 -1.31
CA SER A 123 1.64 14.06 -1.29
C SER A 123 1.66 13.47 -2.71
N ASP A 124 0.97 14.12 -3.65
CA ASP A 124 0.87 13.67 -5.03
C ASP A 124 2.23 13.80 -5.74
N ASN A 125 2.89 14.97 -5.61
CA ASN A 125 4.22 15.18 -6.16
C ASN A 125 5.25 14.21 -5.59
N LEU A 126 5.23 13.97 -4.27
CA LEU A 126 6.13 12.99 -3.64
C LEU A 126 5.86 11.59 -4.14
N THR A 127 4.59 11.16 -4.18
CA THR A 127 4.22 9.84 -4.67
C THR A 127 4.69 9.65 -6.09
N THR A 128 4.37 10.59 -6.99
CA THR A 128 4.78 10.55 -8.40
C THR A 128 6.30 10.52 -8.55
N SER A 129 7.03 11.33 -7.77
CA SER A 129 8.51 11.34 -7.83
C SER A 129 9.09 10.00 -7.42
N TYR A 130 8.62 9.40 -6.34
CA TYR A 130 9.09 8.08 -5.91
C TYR A 130 8.69 6.96 -6.88
N ASP A 131 7.52 7.03 -7.49
CA ASP A 131 7.08 6.08 -8.50
C ASP A 131 7.93 6.18 -9.78
N LEU A 132 8.32 7.39 -10.19
CA LEU A 132 9.29 7.59 -11.29
C LEU A 132 10.68 7.05 -10.94
N ILE A 133 11.18 7.35 -9.75
CA ILE A 133 12.46 6.81 -9.24
C ILE A 133 12.43 5.28 -9.25
N THR A 134 11.34 4.67 -8.77
CA THR A 134 11.19 3.21 -8.77
C THR A 134 11.27 2.65 -10.19
N LYS A 135 10.49 3.20 -11.13
CA LYS A 135 10.49 2.76 -12.53
C LYS A 135 11.87 2.91 -13.17
N PHE A 136 12.55 4.04 -12.94
CA PHE A 136 13.88 4.30 -13.46
C PHE A 136 14.89 3.25 -12.97
N PHE A 137 14.94 3.00 -11.66
CA PHE A 137 15.85 1.99 -11.12
C PHE A 137 15.49 0.56 -11.53
N LEU A 138 14.21 0.24 -11.69
CA LEU A 138 13.78 -1.07 -12.20
C LEU A 138 14.26 -1.30 -13.64
N VAL A 139 14.18 -0.30 -14.50
CA VAL A 139 14.69 -0.40 -15.89
C VAL A 139 16.20 -0.58 -15.89
N ILE A 140 16.93 0.24 -15.14
CA ILE A 140 18.40 0.13 -15.07
C ILE A 140 18.82 -1.25 -14.54
N SER A 141 18.22 -1.69 -13.43
CA SER A 141 18.59 -2.97 -12.85
C SER A 141 18.20 -4.15 -13.73
N GLY A 142 17.09 -4.07 -14.48
CA GLY A 142 16.71 -5.08 -15.46
C GLY A 142 17.69 -5.20 -16.63
N ILE A 143 18.45 -4.15 -16.93
CA ILE A 143 19.50 -4.17 -17.96
C ILE A 143 20.80 -4.78 -17.43
N PHE A 144 21.19 -4.42 -16.21
CA PHE A 144 22.50 -4.78 -15.65
C PHE A 144 22.52 -6.05 -14.80
N TYR A 145 21.38 -6.43 -14.22
CA TYR A 145 21.27 -7.55 -13.30
C TYR A 145 20.21 -8.54 -13.78
N ASN A 146 20.58 -9.81 -13.86
CA ASN A 146 19.65 -10.90 -14.20
C ASN A 146 18.96 -11.49 -12.97
N GLU A 147 19.30 -11.02 -11.77
CA GLU A 147 18.76 -11.54 -10.51
C GLU A 147 17.43 -10.88 -10.19
N PHE A 148 16.44 -11.71 -9.99
CA PHE A 148 15.08 -11.31 -9.67
C PHE A 148 14.98 -10.59 -8.30
N PHE A 149 15.78 -11.07 -7.34
CA PHE A 149 15.84 -10.52 -6.00
C PHE A 149 16.30 -9.03 -5.99
N VAL A 150 17.23 -8.66 -6.85
CA VAL A 150 17.73 -7.28 -6.93
C VAL A 150 16.62 -6.29 -7.26
N LEU A 151 15.69 -6.65 -8.15
CA LEU A 151 14.56 -5.79 -8.50
C LEU A 151 13.60 -5.58 -7.32
N THR A 152 13.29 -6.67 -6.61
CA THR A 152 12.39 -6.57 -5.45
C THR A 152 13.04 -5.80 -4.30
N LEU A 153 14.36 -5.90 -4.16
CA LEU A 153 15.13 -5.14 -3.16
C LEU A 153 15.10 -3.64 -3.47
N ILE A 154 15.27 -3.25 -4.73
CA ILE A 154 15.16 -1.85 -5.15
C ILE A 154 13.76 -1.31 -4.83
N PHE A 155 12.72 -2.09 -5.15
CA PHE A 155 11.36 -1.72 -4.84
C PHE A 155 11.16 -1.50 -3.34
N LEU A 156 11.74 -2.35 -2.49
CA LEU A 156 11.72 -2.20 -1.04
C LEU A 156 12.44 -0.94 -0.56
N ILE A 157 13.66 -0.71 -1.05
CA ILE A 157 14.48 0.45 -0.63
C ILE A 157 13.76 1.75 -0.97
N VAL A 158 13.23 1.88 -2.19
CA VAL A 158 12.54 3.11 -2.61
C VAL A 158 11.26 3.33 -1.78
N ASN A 159 10.47 2.28 -1.50
CA ASN A 159 9.30 2.39 -0.64
C ASN A 159 9.66 2.75 0.81
N PHE A 160 10.78 2.25 1.32
CA PHE A 160 11.27 2.61 2.64
C PHE A 160 11.65 4.09 2.72
N LEU A 161 12.40 4.60 1.74
CA LEU A 161 12.75 6.02 1.64
C LEU A 161 11.49 6.90 1.51
N LYS A 162 10.53 6.49 0.69
CA LYS A 162 9.22 7.14 0.57
C LYS A 162 8.53 7.24 1.94
N THR A 163 8.50 6.15 2.70
CA THR A 163 7.88 6.10 4.02
C THR A 163 8.55 7.05 5.01
N ILE A 164 9.88 7.07 5.03
CA ILE A 164 10.66 7.99 5.89
C ILE A 164 10.32 9.45 5.53
N THR A 165 10.32 9.79 4.24
CA THR A 165 10.02 11.14 3.77
C THR A 165 8.61 11.58 4.18
N PHE A 166 7.60 10.72 3.98
CA PHE A 166 6.24 10.99 4.42
C PHE A 166 6.13 11.15 5.94
N LEU A 167 6.84 10.33 6.70
CA LEU A 167 6.88 10.43 8.16
C LEU A 167 7.42 11.79 8.61
N PHE A 168 8.55 12.24 8.04
CA PHE A 168 9.13 13.55 8.38
C PHE A 168 8.21 14.71 8.02
N ILE A 169 7.64 14.70 6.82
CA ILE A 169 6.74 15.76 6.37
C ILE A 169 5.47 15.77 7.21
N SER A 170 4.92 14.61 7.52
CA SER A 170 3.67 14.49 8.29
C SER A 170 3.78 15.02 9.72
N LYS A 171 5.00 15.08 10.31
CA LYS A 171 5.22 15.65 11.65
C LYS A 171 4.83 17.12 11.74
N LYS A 172 4.81 17.85 10.62
CA LYS A 172 4.40 19.27 10.58
C LYS A 172 2.89 19.47 10.76
N PHE A 173 2.09 18.41 10.73
CA PHE A 173 0.62 18.46 10.77
C PHE A 173 0.08 17.98 12.13
N THR A 174 -1.03 18.58 12.56
CA THR A 174 -1.53 18.49 13.95
C THR A 174 -2.26 17.21 14.32
N ALA A 175 -2.69 16.39 13.34
CA ALA A 175 -3.40 15.15 13.65
C ALA A 175 -2.53 14.17 14.44
N VAL A 176 -3.04 13.68 15.57
CA VAL A 176 -2.33 12.78 16.48
C VAL A 176 -3.16 11.54 16.74
N ILE A 177 -2.49 10.37 16.70
CA ILE A 177 -3.09 9.09 17.06
C ILE A 177 -3.13 8.98 18.59
N LYS A 178 -4.33 8.68 19.12
CA LYS A 178 -4.52 8.39 20.55
C LYS A 178 -5.44 7.18 20.69
N ILE A 179 -4.91 6.09 21.23
CA ILE A 179 -5.63 4.81 21.39
C ILE A 179 -6.96 5.00 22.16
N LYS A 180 -7.00 5.89 23.15
CA LYS A 180 -8.22 6.21 23.91
C LYS A 180 -9.36 6.81 23.09
N TYR A 181 -9.12 7.21 21.84
CA TYR A 181 -10.13 7.77 20.95
C TYR A 181 -10.78 6.71 20.04
N PHE A 182 -10.33 5.49 20.14
CA PHE A 182 -10.93 4.38 19.40
C PHE A 182 -12.34 4.07 19.93
N THR A 183 -13.31 3.93 19.01
CA THR A 183 -14.65 3.45 19.31
C THR A 183 -15.23 2.71 18.10
N ILE A 184 -15.72 1.49 18.32
CA ILE A 184 -16.31 0.63 17.29
C ILE A 184 -17.44 1.35 16.54
N LYS A 185 -18.30 2.10 17.25
CA LYS A 185 -19.40 2.85 16.65
C LYS A 185 -18.93 3.89 15.63
N LYS A 186 -17.80 4.55 15.87
CA LYS A 186 -17.25 5.54 14.93
C LYS A 186 -16.53 4.86 13.77
N LEU A 187 -15.86 3.73 14.02
CA LEU A 187 -15.28 2.91 12.99
C LEU A 187 -16.32 2.44 11.99
N SER A 188 -17.42 1.81 12.48
CA SER A 188 -18.52 1.36 11.65
C SER A 188 -19.13 2.49 10.82
N LYS A 189 -19.28 3.69 11.42
CA LYS A 189 -19.79 4.86 10.69
C LYS A 189 -18.86 5.27 9.56
N ILE A 190 -17.53 5.28 9.78
CA ILE A 190 -16.55 5.62 8.74
C ILE A 190 -16.61 4.59 7.60
N ILE A 191 -16.66 3.29 7.93
CA ILE A 191 -16.77 2.23 6.93
C ILE A 191 -18.05 2.36 6.11
N ASN A 192 -19.21 2.53 6.76
CA ASN A 192 -20.49 2.66 6.05
C ASN A 192 -20.52 3.88 5.12
N GLU A 193 -19.99 5.02 5.55
CA GLU A 193 -19.89 6.23 4.71
C GLU A 193 -18.93 6.02 3.52
N SER A 194 -18.04 5.04 3.59
CA SER A 194 -17.02 4.74 2.58
C SER A 194 -17.41 3.58 1.66
N MET A 195 -18.54 2.92 1.86
CA MET A 195 -18.93 1.72 1.10
C MET A 195 -18.93 1.94 -0.42
N GLY A 196 -19.41 3.09 -0.89
CA GLY A 196 -19.38 3.44 -2.32
C GLY A 196 -17.96 3.42 -2.89
N ASN A 197 -17.00 4.04 -2.19
CA ASN A 197 -15.60 4.08 -2.61
C ASN A 197 -14.92 2.71 -2.55
N ILE A 198 -15.33 1.86 -1.60
CA ILE A 198 -14.82 0.49 -1.49
C ILE A 198 -15.26 -0.31 -2.72
N VAL A 199 -16.53 -0.25 -3.08
CA VAL A 199 -17.08 -0.93 -4.26
C VAL A 199 -16.41 -0.44 -5.54
N GLU A 200 -16.22 0.88 -5.69
CA GLU A 200 -15.52 1.46 -6.82
C GLU A 200 -14.06 0.98 -6.91
N THR A 201 -13.33 0.96 -5.79
CA THR A 201 -11.94 0.46 -5.75
C THR A 201 -11.87 -1.01 -6.16
N ILE A 202 -12.76 -1.85 -5.66
CA ILE A 202 -12.84 -3.26 -6.04
C ILE A 202 -13.10 -3.40 -7.55
N SER A 203 -14.07 -2.66 -8.08
CA SER A 203 -14.43 -2.68 -9.50
C SER A 203 -13.25 -2.27 -10.40
N HIS A 204 -12.55 -1.17 -10.04
CA HIS A 204 -11.36 -0.73 -10.77
C HIS A 204 -10.22 -1.74 -10.71
N THR A 205 -9.97 -2.35 -9.56
CA THR A 205 -8.90 -3.35 -9.41
C THR A 205 -9.19 -4.60 -10.23
N ILE A 206 -10.44 -5.07 -10.20
CA ILE A 206 -10.87 -6.20 -11.03
C ILE A 206 -10.69 -5.86 -12.52
N LYS A 207 -11.21 -4.72 -12.97
CA LYS A 207 -11.10 -4.30 -14.36
C LYS A 207 -9.65 -4.23 -14.85
N ASN A 208 -8.76 -3.61 -14.05
CA ASN A 208 -7.36 -3.44 -14.43
C ASN A 208 -6.61 -4.79 -14.48
N ASN A 209 -6.88 -5.70 -13.55
CA ASN A 209 -6.22 -7.01 -13.53
C ASN A 209 -6.72 -7.96 -14.64
N PHE A 210 -7.99 -7.86 -15.03
CA PHE A 210 -8.54 -8.68 -16.13
C PHE A 210 -8.21 -8.12 -17.52
N GLN A 211 -7.74 -6.89 -17.66
CA GLN A 211 -7.26 -6.34 -18.94
C GLN A 211 -5.83 -6.76 -19.30
N ILE A 212 -5.12 -7.41 -18.37
CA ILE A 212 -3.72 -7.87 -18.55
C ILE A 212 -3.68 -9.33 -19.04
N ILE A 213 -4.82 -10.02 -19.04
CA ILE A 213 -4.97 -11.40 -19.56
C ILE A 213 -5.56 -11.35 -20.96
#